data_2ee119da7cca96961e89bcca9bf7e112
#
_entry.id   2ee119da7cca96961e89bcca9bf7e112
#
_cell.length_a   1.000
_cell.length_b   1.000
_cell.length_c   1.000
_cell.angle_alpha   90.00
_cell.angle_beta   90.00
_cell.angle_gamma   90.00
#
_symmetry.space_group_name_H-M   'P 1'
#
loop_
_entity.id
_entity.type
_entity.pdbx_description
1 polymer ?
#
loop_
_entity_poly.entity_id
_entity_poly.type
_entity_poly.pdbx_seq_one_letter_code
_entity_poly.pdbx_strand_id
1 'polypeptide(L)'
;MFRRFRIVVLLYILILVGGGAWLTRTDSTDWQEPLWVLVYPINADHSNAADTYIENLEREHFSAIEQFFRRQGQTYGLELDRPVTVRVAAPLFVSPPSPPLTGGTFSVIWWSLKLRYWVWTIERRQIEPRADIKVFALFHDPKKLKYLPHSLGLQKGLIGVVHAFSAVHMSESNNVIIAHEIMHTV
;
A
#
# COMPACT_ATOMS: atom_id res chain seq x y z
N MET A 1 41.36 -10.86 12.89
CA MET A 1 40.24 -11.82 12.72
C MET A 1 38.86 -11.14 12.75
N PHE A 2 38.52 -10.32 13.71
CA PHE A 2 37.24 -9.59 13.87
C PHE A 2 36.85 -8.73 12.67
N ARG A 3 37.77 -8.01 12.02
CA ARG A 3 37.45 -7.15 10.87
C ARG A 3 36.95 -7.95 9.65
N ARG A 4 37.56 -9.08 9.35
CA ARG A 4 37.16 -9.96 8.24
C ARG A 4 35.79 -10.61 8.51
N PHE A 5 35.55 -11.04 9.75
CA PHE A 5 34.24 -11.59 10.16
C PHE A 5 33.14 -10.57 10.03
N ARG A 6 33.32 -9.32 10.47
CA ARG A 6 32.35 -8.24 10.29
C ARG A 6 32.02 -7.96 8.81
N ILE A 7 33.06 -7.96 7.95
CA ILE A 7 32.86 -7.77 6.50
C ILE A 7 32.03 -8.90 5.92
N VAL A 8 32.30 -10.15 6.27
CA VAL A 8 31.54 -11.30 5.79
C VAL A 8 30.08 -11.24 6.24
N VAL A 9 29.83 -10.91 7.51
CA VAL A 9 28.47 -10.74 8.06
C VAL A 9 27.72 -9.62 7.34
N LEU A 10 28.38 -8.47 7.12
CA LEU A 10 27.76 -7.34 6.40
C LEU A 10 27.47 -7.66 4.95
N LEU A 11 28.36 -8.39 4.26
CA LEU A 11 28.13 -8.86 2.89
C LEU A 11 26.97 -9.86 2.82
N TYR A 12 26.91 -10.78 3.78
CA TYR A 12 25.79 -11.73 3.87
C TYR A 12 24.45 -11.02 4.09
N ILE A 13 24.38 -10.06 5.00
CA ILE A 13 23.20 -9.22 5.23
C ILE A 13 22.84 -8.44 3.94
N LEU A 14 23.82 -7.86 3.27
CA LEU A 14 23.61 -7.14 2.02
C LEU A 14 23.05 -8.03 0.92
N ILE A 15 23.57 -9.26 0.77
CA ILE A 15 23.09 -10.24 -0.20
C ILE A 15 21.65 -10.68 0.13
N LEU A 16 21.35 -10.95 1.40
CA LEU A 16 20.01 -11.33 1.84
C LEU A 16 18.99 -10.19 1.58
N VAL A 17 19.34 -8.97 1.97
CA VAL A 17 18.45 -7.80 1.78
C VAL A 17 18.35 -7.42 0.31
N GLY A 18 19.47 -7.39 -0.41
CA GLY A 18 19.49 -7.06 -1.84
C GLY A 18 18.83 -8.12 -2.70
N GLY A 19 19.08 -9.40 -2.43
CA GLY A 19 18.48 -10.53 -3.13
C GLY A 19 16.98 -10.63 -2.88
N GLY A 20 16.52 -10.47 -1.63
CA GLY A 20 15.10 -10.44 -1.29
C GLY A 20 14.37 -9.28 -1.98
N ALA A 21 14.95 -8.08 -1.98
CA ALA A 21 14.37 -6.92 -2.64
C ALA A 21 14.32 -7.09 -4.18
N TRP A 22 15.31 -7.77 -4.76
CA TRP A 22 15.34 -8.04 -6.19
C TRP A 22 14.30 -9.07 -6.61
N LEU A 23 14.17 -10.17 -5.87
CA LEU A 23 13.15 -11.20 -6.10
C LEU A 23 11.74 -10.60 -6.03
N THR A 24 11.42 -9.87 -4.96
CA THR A 24 10.11 -9.22 -4.81
C THR A 24 9.80 -8.27 -5.96
N ARG A 25 10.81 -7.56 -6.48
CA ARG A 25 10.64 -6.67 -7.62
C ARG A 25 10.38 -7.42 -8.92
N THR A 26 11.07 -8.55 -9.15
CA THR A 26 10.88 -9.36 -10.36
C THR A 26 9.47 -9.92 -10.39
N ASP A 27 9.01 -10.51 -9.29
CA ASP A 27 7.69 -11.13 -9.19
C ASP A 27 6.54 -10.11 -9.33
N SER A 28 6.75 -8.83 -8.96
CA SER A 28 5.71 -7.80 -9.05
C SER A 28 5.67 -7.04 -10.38
N THR A 29 6.69 -7.18 -11.22
CA THR A 29 6.82 -6.42 -12.48
C THR A 29 6.80 -7.29 -13.73
N ASP A 30 6.82 -8.60 -13.62
CA ASP A 30 6.80 -9.51 -14.77
C ASP A 30 5.40 -9.73 -15.38
N TRP A 31 4.34 -9.39 -14.62
CA TRP A 31 2.93 -9.50 -15.02
C TRP A 31 2.56 -10.90 -15.59
N GLN A 32 3.20 -11.96 -15.06
CA GLN A 32 2.85 -13.34 -15.42
C GLN A 32 1.64 -13.83 -14.62
N GLU A 33 1.48 -13.31 -13.40
CA GLU A 33 0.36 -13.62 -12.53
C GLU A 33 -0.39 -12.33 -12.11
N PRO A 34 -1.69 -12.44 -11.76
CA PRO A 34 -2.46 -11.31 -11.25
C PRO A 34 -1.89 -10.80 -9.92
N LEU A 35 -1.72 -9.49 -9.79
CA LEU A 35 -1.33 -8.86 -8.54
C LEU A 35 -2.52 -8.74 -7.58
N TRP A 36 -2.33 -9.22 -6.35
CA TRP A 36 -3.31 -9.14 -5.28
C TRP A 36 -3.08 -7.87 -4.45
N VAL A 37 -4.05 -6.98 -4.47
CA VAL A 37 -4.05 -5.75 -3.68
C VAL A 37 -4.98 -5.93 -2.49
N LEU A 38 -4.45 -5.73 -1.28
CA LEU A 38 -5.23 -5.77 -0.05
C LEU A 38 -5.35 -4.35 0.51
N VAL A 39 -6.60 -3.86 0.59
CA VAL A 39 -6.92 -2.54 1.12
C VAL A 39 -7.31 -2.66 2.58
N TYR A 40 -6.55 -2.01 3.45
CA TYR A 40 -6.83 -1.89 4.88
C TYR A 40 -7.51 -0.55 5.16
N PRO A 41 -8.83 -0.52 5.43
CA PRO A 41 -9.51 0.72 5.77
C PRO A 41 -9.17 1.18 7.20
N ILE A 42 -8.94 2.48 7.34
CA ILE A 42 -8.58 3.13 8.60
C ILE A 42 -9.42 4.40 8.77
N ASN A 43 -10.09 4.58 9.90
CA ASN A 43 -10.71 5.84 10.27
C ASN A 43 -9.63 6.82 10.74
N ALA A 44 -9.27 7.79 9.90
CA ALA A 44 -8.14 8.67 10.12
C ALA A 44 -8.44 9.86 11.04
N ASP A 45 -9.72 10.24 11.16
CA ASP A 45 -10.16 11.42 11.93
C ASP A 45 -11.14 11.08 13.07
N HIS A 46 -11.33 9.79 13.33
CA HIS A 46 -12.22 9.25 14.36
C HIS A 46 -13.65 9.82 14.25
N SER A 47 -14.15 10.00 13.03
CA SER A 47 -15.51 10.46 12.77
C SER A 47 -16.47 9.30 12.59
N ASN A 48 -17.71 9.47 13.07
CA ASN A 48 -18.79 8.51 12.81
C ASN A 48 -19.06 8.35 11.31
N ALA A 49 -18.83 9.39 10.50
CA ALA A 49 -18.98 9.32 9.05
C ALA A 49 -17.97 8.35 8.41
N ALA A 50 -16.71 8.39 8.87
CA ALA A 50 -15.69 7.46 8.39
C ALA A 50 -15.97 6.04 8.91
N ASP A 51 -16.40 5.85 10.14
CA ASP A 51 -16.78 4.53 10.67
C ASP A 51 -17.92 3.92 9.85
N THR A 52 -19.03 4.66 9.67
CA THR A 52 -20.18 4.19 8.89
C THR A 52 -19.78 3.88 7.43
N TYR A 53 -18.91 4.68 6.81
CA TYR A 53 -18.42 4.43 5.46
C TYR A 53 -17.60 3.14 5.39
N ILE A 54 -16.69 2.94 6.36
CA ILE A 54 -15.82 1.77 6.41
C ILE A 54 -16.61 0.48 6.67
N GLU A 55 -17.62 0.52 7.54
CA GLU A 55 -18.51 -0.61 7.83
C GLU A 55 -19.27 -1.11 6.59
N ASN A 56 -19.57 -0.21 5.64
CA ASN A 56 -20.25 -0.53 4.39
C ASN A 56 -19.30 -0.67 3.20
N LEU A 57 -17.99 -0.71 3.44
CA LEU A 57 -17.00 -0.78 2.38
C LEU A 57 -16.83 -2.23 1.90
N GLU A 58 -17.22 -2.46 0.67
CA GLU A 58 -17.13 -3.77 0.02
C GLU A 58 -16.16 -3.74 -1.16
N ARG A 59 -15.80 -4.91 -1.68
CA ARG A 59 -14.91 -5.07 -2.84
C ARG A 59 -15.40 -4.30 -4.06
N GLU A 60 -16.70 -4.26 -4.25
CA GLU A 60 -17.35 -3.61 -5.40
C GLU A 60 -17.01 -2.12 -5.50
N HIS A 61 -16.75 -1.47 -4.38
CA HIS A 61 -16.32 -0.06 -4.33
C HIS A 61 -14.97 0.16 -5.04
N PHE A 62 -14.16 -0.88 -5.21
CA PHE A 62 -12.85 -0.85 -5.87
C PHE A 62 -12.85 -1.43 -7.29
N SER A 63 -14.01 -1.81 -7.82
CA SER A 63 -14.14 -2.41 -9.15
C SER A 63 -13.60 -1.52 -10.27
N ALA A 64 -13.68 -0.20 -10.12
CA ALA A 64 -13.12 0.76 -11.07
C ALA A 64 -11.59 0.65 -11.19
N ILE A 65 -10.89 0.29 -10.11
CA ILE A 65 -9.44 0.06 -10.10
C ILE A 65 -9.13 -1.19 -10.94
N GLU A 66 -9.83 -2.31 -10.70
CA GLU A 66 -9.63 -3.56 -11.45
C GLU A 66 -9.90 -3.34 -12.95
N GLN A 67 -10.97 -2.58 -13.29
CA GLN A 67 -11.31 -2.24 -14.67
C GLN A 67 -10.25 -1.33 -15.33
N PHE A 68 -9.69 -0.38 -14.58
CA PHE A 68 -8.61 0.48 -15.07
C PHE A 68 -7.39 -0.36 -15.46
N PHE A 69 -6.91 -1.23 -14.57
CA PHE A 69 -5.74 -2.07 -14.85
C PHE A 69 -6.01 -3.07 -15.98
N ARG A 70 -7.24 -3.61 -16.07
CA ARG A 70 -7.65 -4.47 -17.19
C ARG A 70 -7.53 -3.72 -18.54
N ARG A 71 -8.09 -2.52 -18.63
CA ARG A 71 -8.04 -1.72 -19.87
C ARG A 71 -6.62 -1.36 -20.25
N GLN A 72 -5.82 -0.94 -19.27
CA GLN A 72 -4.41 -0.62 -19.51
C GLN A 72 -3.63 -1.87 -19.96
N GLY A 73 -3.80 -2.99 -19.25
CA GLY A 73 -3.17 -4.26 -19.62
C GLY A 73 -3.46 -4.66 -21.07
N GLN A 74 -4.72 -4.60 -21.48
CA GLN A 74 -5.10 -4.89 -22.89
C GLN A 74 -4.45 -3.91 -23.87
N THR A 75 -4.37 -2.62 -23.54
CA THR A 75 -3.74 -1.60 -24.39
C THR A 75 -2.24 -1.88 -24.59
N TYR A 76 -1.57 -2.40 -23.57
CA TYR A 76 -0.13 -2.73 -23.64
C TYR A 76 0.16 -4.19 -23.99
N GLY A 77 -0.86 -4.95 -24.42
CA GLY A 77 -0.71 -6.33 -24.90
C GLY A 77 -0.47 -7.36 -23.77
N LEU A 78 -0.91 -7.07 -22.55
CA LEU A 78 -0.83 -8.01 -21.45
C LEU A 78 -1.87 -9.13 -21.65
N GLU A 79 -1.45 -10.39 -21.55
CA GLU A 79 -2.34 -11.54 -21.77
C GLU A 79 -3.29 -11.84 -20.58
N LEU A 80 -3.09 -11.17 -19.44
CA LEU A 80 -3.91 -11.35 -18.24
C LEU A 80 -5.28 -10.65 -18.38
N ASP A 81 -6.36 -11.41 -18.23
CA ASP A 81 -7.73 -10.85 -18.19
C ASP A 81 -7.95 -9.96 -16.95
N ARG A 82 -7.32 -10.28 -15.83
CA ARG A 82 -7.40 -9.53 -14.58
C ARG A 82 -6.01 -9.29 -14.00
N PRO A 83 -5.29 -8.25 -14.46
CA PRO A 83 -3.93 -7.97 -13.99
C PRO A 83 -3.86 -7.61 -12.51
N VAL A 84 -4.92 -7.00 -11.97
CA VAL A 84 -5.02 -6.61 -10.56
C VAL A 84 -6.35 -7.10 -10.00
N THR A 85 -6.31 -7.64 -8.79
CA THR A 85 -7.49 -8.02 -8.01
C THR A 85 -7.43 -7.35 -6.64
N VAL A 86 -8.49 -6.61 -6.29
CA VAL A 86 -8.57 -5.89 -5.02
C VAL A 86 -9.41 -6.67 -4.01
N ARG A 87 -8.93 -6.73 -2.77
CA ARG A 87 -9.65 -7.27 -1.60
C ARG A 87 -9.66 -6.23 -0.48
N VAL A 88 -10.69 -6.28 0.33
CA VAL A 88 -10.81 -5.42 1.52
C VAL A 88 -10.49 -6.27 2.74
N ALA A 89 -9.55 -5.79 3.55
CA ALA A 89 -9.19 -6.38 4.83
C ALA A 89 -10.12 -5.88 5.94
N ALA A 90 -10.04 -6.52 7.10
CA ALA A 90 -10.67 -5.99 8.30
C ALA A 90 -10.15 -4.58 8.63
N PRO A 91 -11.02 -3.66 9.12
CA PRO A 91 -10.61 -2.32 9.48
C PRO A 91 -9.50 -2.30 10.54
N LEU A 92 -8.56 -1.36 10.39
CA LEU A 92 -7.51 -1.13 11.37
C LEU A 92 -7.85 0.06 12.27
N PHE A 93 -7.62 -0.12 13.58
CA PHE A 93 -7.82 0.93 14.58
C PHE A 93 -6.53 1.69 14.92
N VAL A 94 -5.46 1.41 14.21
CA VAL A 94 -4.14 2.04 14.38
C VAL A 94 -3.68 2.65 13.07
N SER A 95 -3.25 3.90 13.12
CA SER A 95 -2.74 4.61 11.94
C SER A 95 -1.26 4.28 11.66
N PRO A 96 -0.82 4.30 10.40
CA PRO A 96 0.58 4.18 10.04
C PRO A 96 1.38 5.38 10.58
N PRO A 97 2.71 5.22 10.79
CA PRO A 97 3.56 6.33 11.17
C PRO A 97 3.53 7.45 10.12
N SER A 98 3.31 8.68 10.57
CA SER A 98 3.27 9.85 9.67
C SER A 98 4.64 10.12 9.05
N PRO A 99 4.70 10.50 7.75
CA PRO A 99 5.94 10.87 7.09
C PRO A 99 6.54 12.12 7.73
N PRO A 100 7.87 12.30 7.72
CA PRO A 100 8.50 13.49 8.24
C PRO A 100 8.16 14.70 7.37
N LEU A 101 7.61 15.75 7.97
CA LEU A 101 7.30 17.02 7.29
C LEU A 101 8.57 17.82 6.97
N THR A 102 9.60 17.64 7.79
CA THR A 102 10.91 18.30 7.67
C THR A 102 12.00 17.29 7.99
N GLY A 103 13.13 17.38 7.32
CA GLY A 103 14.28 16.52 7.60
C GLY A 103 14.95 16.04 6.31
N GLY A 104 16.22 15.67 6.44
CA GLY A 104 17.02 15.17 5.32
C GLY A 104 16.69 13.70 5.00
N THR A 105 17.44 13.16 4.05
CA THR A 105 17.34 11.76 3.56
C THR A 105 17.30 10.72 4.69
N PHE A 106 18.02 10.99 5.80
CA PHE A 106 18.05 10.09 6.94
C PHE A 106 16.71 9.96 7.67
N SER A 107 15.94 11.05 7.80
CA SER A 107 14.59 11.03 8.39
C SER A 107 13.62 10.20 7.57
N VAL A 108 13.71 10.31 6.24
CA VAL A 108 12.89 9.52 5.30
C VAL A 108 13.24 8.03 5.38
N ILE A 109 14.53 7.69 5.43
CA ILE A 109 14.98 6.30 5.60
C ILE A 109 14.45 5.73 6.91
N TRP A 110 14.60 6.48 8.02
CA TRP A 110 14.14 6.03 9.34
C TRP A 110 12.63 5.85 9.41
N TRP A 111 11.87 6.79 8.81
CA TRP A 111 10.42 6.66 8.68
C TRP A 111 10.02 5.44 7.86
N SER A 112 10.68 5.21 6.73
CA SER A 112 10.43 4.04 5.88
C SER A 112 10.66 2.71 6.62
N LEU A 113 11.69 2.63 7.46
CA LEU A 113 11.94 1.46 8.32
C LEU A 113 10.84 1.29 9.38
N LYS A 114 10.41 2.38 10.02
CA LYS A 114 9.29 2.35 10.98
C LYS A 114 7.99 1.88 10.32
N LEU A 115 7.69 2.38 9.12
CA LEU A 115 6.49 1.98 8.39
C LEU A 115 6.52 0.48 8.06
N ARG A 116 7.63 -0.05 7.59
CA ARG A 116 7.79 -1.49 7.31
C ARG A 116 7.66 -2.35 8.55
N TYR A 117 8.26 -1.92 9.66
CA TYR A 117 8.12 -2.60 10.94
C TYR A 117 6.66 -2.59 11.40
N TRP A 118 5.95 -1.45 11.23
CA TRP A 118 4.53 -1.33 11.57
C TRP A 118 3.69 -2.28 10.68
N VAL A 119 3.89 -2.30 9.35
CA VAL A 119 3.21 -3.24 8.45
C VAL A 119 3.43 -4.68 8.87
N TRP A 120 4.66 -5.06 9.16
CA TRP A 120 4.99 -6.39 9.64
C TRP A 120 4.26 -6.75 10.95
N THR A 121 4.04 -5.80 11.88
CA THR A 121 3.26 -6.04 13.10
C THR A 121 1.79 -6.25 12.82
N ILE A 122 1.23 -5.58 11.80
CA ILE A 122 -0.16 -5.77 11.35
C ILE A 122 -0.32 -7.17 10.74
N GLU A 123 0.55 -7.56 9.82
CA GLU A 123 0.51 -8.87 9.16
C GLU A 123 0.60 -10.05 10.16
N ARG A 124 1.33 -9.88 11.24
CA ARG A 124 1.41 -10.90 12.29
C ARG A 124 0.15 -11.04 13.14
N ARG A 125 -0.64 -9.99 13.21
CA ARG A 125 -1.85 -9.93 14.08
C ARG A 125 -3.12 -10.29 13.32
N GLN A 126 -3.13 -10.09 12.02
CA GLN A 126 -4.29 -10.36 11.18
C GLN A 126 -4.05 -11.62 10.35
N ILE A 127 -5.09 -12.49 10.31
CA ILE A 127 -5.11 -13.69 9.46
C ILE A 127 -5.73 -13.27 8.12
N GLU A 128 -5.00 -12.46 7.37
CA GLU A 128 -5.43 -12.04 6.05
C GLU A 128 -4.75 -12.88 4.97
N PRO A 129 -5.38 -13.08 3.79
CA PRO A 129 -4.75 -13.73 2.66
C PRO A 129 -3.48 -13.00 2.26
N ARG A 130 -2.50 -13.72 1.73
CA ARG A 130 -1.31 -13.10 1.15
C ARG A 130 -1.72 -12.12 0.06
N ALA A 131 -1.10 -10.95 0.07
CA ALA A 131 -1.26 -9.91 -0.93
C ALA A 131 0.12 -9.40 -1.35
N ASP A 132 0.24 -9.09 -2.65
CA ASP A 132 1.46 -8.52 -3.19
C ASP A 132 1.58 -7.06 -2.80
N ILE A 133 0.49 -6.31 -2.93
CA ILE A 133 0.42 -4.88 -2.62
C ILE A 133 -0.51 -4.65 -1.43
N LYS A 134 -0.06 -3.85 -0.47
CA LYS A 134 -0.83 -3.45 0.71
C LYS A 134 -1.13 -1.96 0.67
N VAL A 135 -2.40 -1.62 0.63
CA VAL A 135 -2.88 -0.23 0.62
C VAL A 135 -3.55 0.08 1.94
N PHE A 136 -2.99 1.00 2.71
CA PHE A 136 -3.58 1.52 3.93
C PHE A 136 -4.38 2.77 3.58
N ALA A 137 -5.71 2.61 3.48
CA ALA A 137 -6.63 3.66 3.09
C ALA A 137 -7.16 4.41 4.32
N LEU A 138 -6.68 5.65 4.50
CA LEU A 138 -7.04 6.53 5.60
C LEU A 138 -8.24 7.38 5.19
N PHE A 139 -9.42 7.03 5.70
CA PHE A 139 -10.67 7.71 5.39
C PHE A 139 -10.90 8.90 6.31
N HIS A 140 -11.25 10.06 5.70
CA HIS A 140 -11.53 11.32 6.36
C HIS A 140 -12.95 11.80 6.06
N ASP A 141 -13.62 12.40 7.03
CA ASP A 141 -14.90 13.07 6.83
C ASP A 141 -14.69 14.34 5.98
N PRO A 142 -15.33 14.45 4.79
CA PRO A 142 -15.21 15.63 3.94
C PRO A 142 -15.75 16.91 4.58
N LYS A 143 -16.54 16.80 5.66
CA LYS A 143 -17.00 17.95 6.43
C LYS A 143 -15.91 18.52 7.35
N LYS A 144 -14.98 17.68 7.80
CA LYS A 144 -13.88 18.07 8.68
C LYS A 144 -12.64 18.52 7.91
N LEU A 145 -12.42 17.92 6.73
CA LEU A 145 -11.21 18.15 5.95
C LEU A 145 -11.55 18.58 4.53
N LYS A 146 -11.11 19.78 4.13
CA LYS A 146 -11.36 20.31 2.78
C LYS A 146 -10.42 19.73 1.72
N TYR A 147 -9.19 19.42 2.10
CA TYR A 147 -8.16 18.88 1.22
C TYR A 147 -7.49 17.69 1.88
N LEU A 148 -7.31 16.61 1.12
CA LEU A 148 -6.61 15.41 1.60
C LEU A 148 -5.11 15.69 1.75
N PRO A 149 -4.44 15.11 2.76
CA PRO A 149 -2.99 15.03 2.80
C PRO A 149 -2.44 14.25 1.60
N HIS A 150 -1.14 14.43 1.33
CA HIS A 150 -0.49 13.67 0.27
C HIS A 150 -0.49 12.17 0.57
N SER A 151 -0.91 11.39 -0.43
CA SER A 151 -0.77 9.94 -0.43
C SER A 151 0.65 9.55 -0.83
N LEU A 152 1.08 8.33 -0.49
CA LEU A 152 2.44 7.86 -0.70
C LEU A 152 2.45 6.39 -1.12
N GLY A 153 3.04 6.11 -2.26
CA GLY A 153 3.39 4.76 -2.71
C GLY A 153 4.88 4.47 -2.45
N LEU A 154 5.19 3.38 -1.77
CA LEU A 154 6.56 2.91 -1.57
C LEU A 154 6.82 1.68 -2.44
N GLN A 155 7.54 1.87 -3.53
CA GLN A 155 7.94 0.81 -4.45
C GLN A 155 8.66 -0.35 -3.74
N LYS A 156 9.62 -0.03 -2.87
CA LYS A 156 10.31 -1.05 -2.08
C LYS A 156 9.45 -1.54 -0.91
N GLY A 157 8.66 -2.58 -1.12
CA GLY A 157 7.80 -3.21 -0.12
C GLY A 157 6.35 -3.22 -0.50
N LEU A 158 6.00 -2.68 -1.68
CA LEU A 158 4.65 -2.71 -2.26
C LEU A 158 3.59 -2.21 -1.26
N ILE A 159 3.90 -1.06 -0.64
CA ILE A 159 3.07 -0.45 0.40
C ILE A 159 2.55 0.89 -0.12
N GLY A 160 1.23 1.08 -0.13
CA GLY A 160 0.58 2.36 -0.34
C GLY A 160 -0.03 2.89 0.97
N VAL A 161 0.15 4.18 1.26
CA VAL A 161 -0.57 4.91 2.30
C VAL A 161 -1.39 5.98 1.61
N VAL A 162 -2.70 5.78 1.56
CA VAL A 162 -3.61 6.60 0.76
C VAL A 162 -4.57 7.34 1.67
N HIS A 163 -4.69 8.65 1.48
CA HIS A 163 -5.75 9.44 2.09
C HIS A 163 -6.94 9.52 1.15
N ALA A 164 -8.14 9.26 1.67
CA ALA A 164 -9.40 9.20 0.92
C ALA A 164 -10.53 9.86 1.70
N PHE A 165 -11.60 10.25 1.03
CA PHE A 165 -12.80 10.77 1.70
C PHE A 165 -13.81 9.65 1.99
N SER A 166 -14.42 9.70 3.16
CA SER A 166 -15.50 8.80 3.58
C SER A 166 -16.85 9.23 3.05
N ALA A 167 -16.98 9.30 1.71
CA ALA A 167 -18.22 9.69 1.07
C ALA A 167 -18.44 8.90 -0.24
N VAL A 168 -19.61 8.34 -0.42
CA VAL A 168 -19.96 7.49 -1.58
C VAL A 168 -19.77 8.24 -2.90
N HIS A 169 -20.18 9.51 -2.98
CA HIS A 169 -20.04 10.32 -4.18
C HIS A 169 -18.59 10.67 -4.54
N MET A 170 -17.63 10.39 -3.64
CA MET A 170 -16.19 10.58 -3.86
C MET A 170 -15.45 9.26 -4.17
N SER A 171 -16.17 8.14 -4.27
CA SER A 171 -15.58 6.82 -4.51
C SER A 171 -14.74 6.77 -5.80
N GLU A 172 -15.18 7.42 -6.87
CA GLU A 172 -14.40 7.52 -8.12
C GLU A 172 -13.06 8.23 -7.89
N SER A 173 -13.08 9.38 -7.22
CA SER A 173 -11.87 10.14 -6.89
C SER A 173 -10.94 9.32 -5.99
N ASN A 174 -11.46 8.65 -4.99
CA ASN A 174 -10.70 7.75 -4.12
C ASN A 174 -10.03 6.64 -4.92
N ASN A 175 -10.76 6.01 -5.85
CA ASN A 175 -10.22 4.94 -6.69
C ASN A 175 -9.10 5.41 -7.62
N VAL A 176 -9.21 6.63 -8.16
CA VAL A 176 -8.13 7.23 -8.96
C VAL A 176 -6.85 7.40 -8.12
N ILE A 177 -6.98 7.93 -6.90
CA ILE A 177 -5.82 8.10 -6.00
C ILE A 177 -5.22 6.74 -5.64
N ILE A 178 -6.04 5.76 -5.28
CA ILE A 178 -5.57 4.41 -4.93
C ILE A 178 -4.86 3.75 -6.12
N ALA A 179 -5.45 3.80 -7.32
CA ALA A 179 -4.83 3.25 -8.53
C ALA A 179 -3.49 3.94 -8.85
N HIS A 180 -3.42 5.25 -8.67
CA HIS A 180 -2.19 6.03 -8.85
C HIS A 180 -1.08 5.56 -7.90
N GLU A 181 -1.39 5.38 -6.62
CA GLU A 181 -0.40 4.91 -5.65
C GLU A 181 -0.01 3.44 -5.88
N ILE A 182 -0.92 2.59 -6.35
CA ILE A 182 -0.59 1.22 -6.80
C ILE A 182 0.44 1.27 -7.93
N MET A 183 0.26 2.14 -8.93
CA MET A 183 1.23 2.30 -10.02
C MET A 183 2.60 2.77 -9.55
N HIS A 184 2.69 3.50 -8.44
CA HIS A 184 3.97 3.87 -7.83
C HIS A 184 4.64 2.73 -7.07
N THR A 185 3.93 1.64 -6.80
CA THR A 185 4.50 0.48 -6.09
C THR A 185 5.07 -0.58 -7.02
N VAL A 186 4.62 -0.67 -8.25
CA VAL A 186 5.04 -1.67 -9.26
C VAL A 186 6.10 -1.16 -10.22
#